data_72c88564d629c2a2259f2f048bbb78c5
#
_entry.id   72c88564d629c2a2259f2f048bbb78c5
#
_cell.length_a   1.000
_cell.length_b   1.000
_cell.length_c   1.000
_cell.angle_alpha   90.00
_cell.angle_beta   90.00
_cell.angle_gamma   90.00
#
_symmetry.space_group_name_H-M   'P 1'
#
loop_
_entity.id
_entity.type
_entity.pdbx_description
1 polymer ?
#
loop_
_entity_poly.entity_id
_entity_poly.type
_entity_poly.pdbx_seq_one_letter_code
_entity_poly.pdbx_strand_id
1 'polypeptide(L)'
;MAGSEPTGLAPDDDRHLGAVLALAERSRREGHHPFAAAVVGADGRLLAEAMNDSRRDRTAHAEMNALRAAAEQHGEAALAGATLSSSAEPCAMCAGGAYWAGIGRVVYALSETSLLALTGSDPENPTLALPCREVFSRGQRPVAVIGPLREDEARRAHLGFWKEPSQPDLSQT
;
A
#
# COMPACT_ATOMS: atom_id res chain seq x y z
N MET A 1 -12.02 26.07 15.72
CA MET A 1 -11.34 26.40 14.44
C MET A 1 -11.19 25.10 13.67
N ALA A 2 -11.99 24.93 12.63
CA ALA A 2 -11.90 23.76 11.76
C ALA A 2 -10.59 23.86 10.97
N GLY A 3 -9.64 22.97 11.28
CA GLY A 3 -8.43 22.82 10.47
C GLY A 3 -8.86 22.35 9.08
N SER A 4 -8.44 23.06 8.03
CA SER A 4 -8.62 22.65 6.65
C SER A 4 -8.00 21.26 6.47
N GLU A 5 -8.81 20.27 6.08
CA GLU A 5 -8.31 18.96 5.70
C GLU A 5 -7.27 19.13 4.58
N PRO A 6 -6.09 18.50 4.68
CA PRO A 6 -5.11 18.51 3.60
C PRO A 6 -5.61 17.57 2.49
N THR A 7 -6.50 18.07 1.64
CA THR A 7 -7.11 17.31 0.53
C THR A 7 -6.25 17.29 -0.74
N GLY A 8 -5.03 17.85 -0.68
CA GLY A 8 -4.12 17.97 -1.82
C GLY A 8 -2.83 17.16 -1.67
N LEU A 9 -2.14 16.93 -2.81
CA LEU A 9 -0.77 16.41 -2.84
C LEU A 9 0.16 17.38 -2.13
N ALA A 10 0.96 16.88 -1.19
CA ALA A 10 2.08 17.63 -0.64
C ALA A 10 3.24 17.67 -1.66
N PRO A 11 4.12 18.68 -1.61
CA PRO A 11 5.21 18.80 -2.60
C PRO A 11 6.11 17.57 -2.71
N ASP A 12 6.28 16.83 -1.61
CA ASP A 12 7.14 15.64 -1.56
C ASP A 12 6.40 14.31 -1.84
N ASP A 13 5.08 14.31 -1.98
CA ASP A 13 4.31 13.08 -2.19
C ASP A 13 4.76 12.34 -3.46
N ASP A 14 4.98 13.07 -4.57
CA ASP A 14 5.42 12.47 -5.84
C ASP A 14 6.81 11.84 -5.71
N ARG A 15 7.71 12.48 -4.99
CA ARG A 15 9.06 11.96 -4.72
C ARG A 15 9.01 10.67 -3.90
N HIS A 16 8.25 10.65 -2.81
CA HIS A 16 8.09 9.45 -1.97
C HIS A 16 7.38 8.33 -2.72
N LEU A 17 6.33 8.67 -3.48
CA LEU A 17 5.63 7.68 -4.29
C LEU A 17 6.54 7.07 -5.36
N GLY A 18 7.37 7.87 -6.03
CA GLY A 18 8.37 7.40 -7.00
C GLY A 18 9.38 6.44 -6.37
N ALA A 19 9.88 6.75 -5.17
CA ALA A 19 10.78 5.87 -4.42
C ALA A 19 10.10 4.54 -4.06
N VAL A 20 8.85 4.59 -3.62
CA VAL A 20 8.05 3.39 -3.30
C VAL A 20 7.82 2.53 -4.55
N LEU A 21 7.54 3.12 -5.71
CA LEU A 21 7.39 2.37 -6.97
C LEU A 21 8.70 1.67 -7.37
N ALA A 22 9.83 2.35 -7.26
CA ALA A 22 11.14 1.74 -7.51
C ALA A 22 11.43 0.59 -6.52
N LEU A 23 11.03 0.74 -5.25
CA LEU A 23 11.16 -0.30 -4.23
C LEU A 23 10.25 -1.50 -4.52
N ALA A 24 9.04 -1.31 -5.06
CA ALA A 24 8.15 -2.39 -5.49
C ALA A 24 8.76 -3.22 -6.64
N GLU A 25 9.40 -2.56 -7.61
CA GLU A 25 10.14 -3.26 -8.66
C GLU A 25 11.35 -4.04 -8.10
N ARG A 26 12.03 -3.49 -7.10
CA ARG A 26 13.10 -4.19 -6.39
C ARG A 26 12.56 -5.40 -5.63
N SER A 27 11.43 -5.28 -4.94
CA SER A 27 10.74 -6.39 -4.26
C SER A 27 10.52 -7.57 -5.21
N ARG A 28 10.00 -7.29 -6.41
CA ARG A 28 9.85 -8.29 -7.48
C ARG A 28 11.18 -8.96 -7.86
N ARG A 29 12.24 -8.16 -8.09
CA ARG A 29 13.55 -8.71 -8.48
C ARG A 29 14.16 -9.61 -7.41
N GLU A 30 13.85 -9.35 -6.14
CA GLU A 30 14.31 -10.15 -5.00
C GLU A 30 13.40 -11.37 -4.72
N GLY A 31 12.37 -11.58 -5.54
CA GLY A 31 11.49 -12.76 -5.46
C GLY A 31 10.31 -12.61 -4.52
N HIS A 32 10.03 -11.41 -4.04
CA HIS A 32 8.84 -11.08 -3.26
C HIS A 32 7.70 -10.57 -4.15
N HIS A 33 6.49 -10.48 -3.60
CA HIS A 33 5.40 -9.80 -4.29
C HIS A 33 5.75 -8.34 -4.54
N PRO A 34 5.35 -7.75 -5.69
CA PRO A 34 5.77 -6.42 -6.13
C PRO A 34 5.04 -5.29 -5.39
N PHE A 35 5.14 -5.28 -4.08
CA PHE A 35 4.55 -4.25 -3.23
C PHE A 35 5.60 -3.62 -2.33
N ALA A 36 5.50 -2.31 -2.14
CA ALA A 36 6.33 -1.54 -1.24
C ALA A 36 5.54 -0.41 -0.61
N ALA A 37 5.99 0.06 0.54
CA ALA A 37 5.40 1.18 1.24
C ALA A 37 6.45 1.97 2.03
N ALA A 38 6.15 3.23 2.32
CA ALA A 38 6.95 4.10 3.15
C ALA A 38 6.06 4.85 4.14
N VAL A 39 6.57 5.10 5.34
CA VAL A 39 5.97 6.01 6.32
C VAL A 39 6.79 7.29 6.33
N VAL A 40 6.12 8.41 6.09
CA VAL A 40 6.70 9.75 6.05
C VAL A 40 6.11 10.56 7.19
N GLY A 41 6.95 11.10 8.06
CA GLY A 41 6.53 11.91 9.18
C GLY A 41 5.83 13.20 8.75
N ALA A 42 5.12 13.83 9.68
CA ALA A 42 4.43 15.09 9.41
C ALA A 42 5.41 16.24 9.03
N ASP A 43 6.69 16.09 9.34
CA ASP A 43 7.78 16.97 8.96
C ASP A 43 8.39 16.67 7.56
N GLY A 44 7.84 15.69 6.83
CA GLY A 44 8.31 15.25 5.52
C GLY A 44 9.49 14.28 5.54
N ARG A 45 10.01 13.89 6.70
CA ARG A 45 11.10 12.91 6.83
C ARG A 45 10.61 11.50 6.59
N LEU A 46 11.39 10.72 5.83
CA LEU A 46 11.19 9.28 5.73
C LEU A 46 11.49 8.64 7.10
N LEU A 47 10.49 7.99 7.68
CA LEU A 47 10.63 7.27 8.96
C LEU A 47 11.00 5.80 8.72
N ALA A 48 10.36 5.15 7.77
CA ALA A 48 10.67 3.78 7.37
C ALA A 48 10.16 3.49 5.95
N GLU A 49 10.79 2.54 5.29
CA GLU A 49 10.28 1.94 4.07
C GLU A 49 10.39 0.41 4.15
N ALA A 50 9.52 -0.31 3.47
CA ALA A 50 9.53 -1.76 3.48
C ALA A 50 8.94 -2.35 2.20
N MET A 51 9.38 -3.57 1.89
CA MET A 51 8.84 -4.44 0.86
C MET A 51 7.88 -5.48 1.47
N ASN A 52 7.10 -6.11 0.61
CA ASN A 52 6.27 -7.24 0.97
C ASN A 52 7.12 -8.46 1.36
N ASP A 53 6.71 -9.18 2.40
CA ASP A 53 7.30 -10.45 2.83
C ASP A 53 6.22 -11.51 3.13
N SER A 54 5.10 -11.44 2.40
CA SER A 54 3.93 -12.32 2.61
C SER A 54 4.20 -13.81 2.35
N ARG A 55 5.32 -14.15 1.70
CA ARG A 55 5.77 -15.54 1.55
C ARG A 55 6.23 -16.14 2.87
N ARG A 56 6.79 -15.34 3.75
CA ARG A 56 7.20 -15.74 5.10
C ARG A 56 6.05 -15.63 6.10
N ASP A 57 5.30 -14.53 6.04
CA ASP A 57 4.16 -14.25 6.90
C ASP A 57 3.09 -13.55 6.07
N ARG A 58 1.93 -14.19 5.89
CA ARG A 58 0.84 -13.66 5.06
C ARG A 58 0.33 -12.27 5.47
N THR A 59 0.60 -11.84 6.69
CA THR A 59 0.26 -10.50 7.17
C THR A 59 1.40 -9.49 7.00
N ALA A 60 2.58 -9.93 6.57
CA ALA A 60 3.74 -9.07 6.34
C ALA A 60 3.65 -8.32 5.00
N HIS A 61 2.52 -7.61 4.79
CA HIS A 61 2.37 -6.67 3.70
C HIS A 61 3.34 -5.49 3.87
N ALA A 62 3.73 -4.87 2.78
CA ALA A 62 4.71 -3.77 2.78
C ALA A 62 4.30 -2.64 3.74
N GLU A 63 3.02 -2.26 3.73
CA GLU A 63 2.47 -1.23 4.60
C GLU A 63 2.60 -1.60 6.08
N MET A 64 2.23 -2.84 6.45
CA MET A 64 2.33 -3.33 7.83
C MET A 64 3.78 -3.39 8.29
N ASN A 65 4.70 -3.80 7.40
CA ASN A 65 6.12 -3.84 7.68
C ASN A 65 6.69 -2.43 7.89
N ALA A 66 6.33 -1.47 7.02
CA ALA A 66 6.75 -0.07 7.15
C ALA A 66 6.22 0.58 8.44
N LEU A 67 4.94 0.35 8.78
CA LEU A 67 4.32 0.87 10.00
C LEU A 67 5.03 0.34 11.26
N ARG A 68 5.29 -0.97 11.32
CA ARG A 68 6.02 -1.58 12.46
C ARG A 68 7.43 -1.05 12.56
N ALA A 69 8.17 -1.00 11.47
CA ALA A 69 9.53 -0.47 11.46
C ALA A 69 9.59 1.01 11.89
N ALA A 70 8.65 1.84 11.45
CA ALA A 70 8.57 3.23 11.87
C ALA A 70 8.27 3.36 13.37
N ALA A 71 7.32 2.57 13.90
CA ALA A 71 7.00 2.57 15.32
C ALA A 71 8.17 2.11 16.20
N GLU A 72 8.87 1.05 15.78
CA GLU A 72 10.04 0.52 16.49
C GLU A 72 11.21 1.50 16.53
N GLN A 73 11.46 2.22 15.41
CA GLN A 73 12.62 3.11 15.30
C GLN A 73 12.37 4.50 15.86
N HIS A 74 11.13 5.00 15.82
CA HIS A 74 10.79 6.41 16.13
C HIS A 74 9.73 6.56 17.20
N GLY A 75 9.12 5.46 17.67
CA GLY A 75 8.01 5.45 18.61
C GLY A 75 6.66 5.75 17.96
N GLU A 76 5.58 5.32 18.60
CA GLU A 76 4.22 5.48 18.08
C GLU A 76 3.81 6.95 17.86
N ALA A 77 4.31 7.86 18.68
CA ALA A 77 4.01 9.29 18.57
C ALA A 77 4.48 9.90 17.23
N ALA A 78 5.52 9.34 16.61
CA ALA A 78 6.01 9.81 15.33
C ALA A 78 5.08 9.47 14.16
N LEU A 79 4.19 8.48 14.34
CA LEU A 79 3.21 8.08 13.33
C LEU A 79 1.95 8.96 13.37
N ALA A 80 1.74 9.70 14.45
CA ALA A 80 0.58 10.59 14.57
C ALA A 80 0.61 11.66 13.47
N GLY A 81 -0.37 11.63 12.57
CA GLY A 81 -0.44 12.56 11.44
C GLY A 81 0.55 12.27 10.30
N ALA A 82 1.35 11.20 10.39
CA ALA A 82 2.24 10.79 9.31
C ALA A 82 1.47 10.35 8.06
N THR A 83 2.17 10.29 6.94
CA THR A 83 1.67 9.80 5.65
C THR A 83 2.18 8.39 5.39
N LEU A 84 1.27 7.48 5.05
CA LEU A 84 1.60 6.18 4.46
C LEU A 84 1.58 6.33 2.93
N SER A 85 2.74 6.17 2.30
CA SER A 85 2.89 6.13 0.84
C SER A 85 2.98 4.67 0.40
N SER A 86 2.14 4.22 -0.54
CA SER A 86 2.06 2.81 -0.93
C SER A 86 2.02 2.64 -2.45
N SER A 87 2.69 1.60 -2.95
CA SER A 87 2.69 1.24 -4.38
C SER A 87 1.33 0.78 -4.88
N ALA A 88 0.49 0.26 -4.00
CA ALA A 88 -0.88 -0.14 -4.27
C ALA A 88 -1.81 0.37 -3.17
N GLU A 89 -3.11 0.45 -3.46
CA GLU A 89 -4.12 0.79 -2.46
C GLU A 89 -4.03 -0.16 -1.27
N PRO A 90 -3.92 0.35 -0.03
CA PRO A 90 -3.86 -0.51 1.15
C PRO A 90 -5.11 -1.38 1.28
N CYS A 91 -4.93 -2.68 1.38
CA CYS A 91 -6.04 -3.61 1.64
C CYS A 91 -6.69 -3.32 3.00
N ALA A 92 -7.83 -3.96 3.30
CA ALA A 92 -8.57 -3.71 4.55
C ALA A 92 -7.71 -3.92 5.82
N MET A 93 -6.82 -4.92 5.83
CA MET A 93 -5.88 -5.14 6.94
C MET A 93 -4.90 -3.97 7.10
N CYS A 94 -4.28 -3.53 5.99
CA CYS A 94 -3.30 -2.44 6.00
C CYS A 94 -3.96 -1.09 6.32
N ALA A 95 -5.15 -0.84 5.79
CA ALA A 95 -5.95 0.34 6.13
C ALA A 95 -6.31 0.38 7.62
N GLY A 96 -6.76 -0.75 8.18
CA GLY A 96 -6.99 -0.90 9.61
C GLY A 96 -5.71 -0.65 10.43
N GLY A 97 -4.59 -1.26 10.01
CA GLY A 97 -3.29 -1.04 10.65
C GLY A 97 -2.85 0.41 10.63
N ALA A 98 -2.98 1.10 9.49
CA ALA A 98 -2.68 2.52 9.36
C ALA A 98 -3.57 3.38 10.27
N TYR A 99 -4.86 3.07 10.35
CA TYR A 99 -5.79 3.74 11.25
C TYR A 99 -5.35 3.62 12.71
N TRP A 100 -5.08 2.40 13.19
CA TRP A 100 -4.66 2.16 14.57
C TRP A 100 -3.28 2.73 14.89
N ALA A 101 -2.38 2.77 13.91
CA ALA A 101 -1.06 3.38 14.06
C ALA A 101 -1.09 4.92 14.11
N GLY A 102 -2.23 5.57 13.91
CA GLY A 102 -2.34 7.03 13.97
C GLY A 102 -2.04 7.77 12.66
N ILE A 103 -1.90 7.05 11.54
CA ILE A 103 -1.65 7.67 10.22
C ILE A 103 -2.75 8.66 9.87
N GLY A 104 -2.37 9.87 9.45
CA GLY A 104 -3.29 10.94 9.06
C GLY A 104 -3.60 11.00 7.58
N ARG A 105 -2.70 10.49 6.74
CA ARG A 105 -2.82 10.50 5.27
C ARG A 105 -2.37 9.18 4.67
N VAL A 106 -3.02 8.79 3.58
CA VAL A 106 -2.60 7.68 2.71
C VAL A 106 -2.46 8.22 1.30
N VAL A 107 -1.32 7.95 0.67
CA VAL A 107 -1.05 8.25 -0.74
C VAL A 107 -0.71 6.93 -1.44
N TYR A 108 -1.44 6.57 -2.49
CA TYR A 108 -1.19 5.29 -3.16
C TYR A 108 -1.20 5.41 -4.69
N ALA A 109 -0.49 4.49 -5.35
CA ALA A 109 -0.36 4.50 -6.80
C ALA A 109 -1.44 3.64 -7.48
N LEU A 110 -1.37 2.32 -7.41
CA LEU A 110 -2.26 1.40 -8.10
C LEU A 110 -3.55 1.18 -7.30
N SER A 111 -4.72 1.40 -7.91
CA SER A 111 -6.00 1.09 -7.25
C SER A 111 -6.20 -0.41 -7.06
N GLU A 112 -6.98 -0.80 -6.04
CA GLU A 112 -7.35 -2.19 -5.79
C GLU A 112 -8.07 -2.81 -6.99
N THR A 113 -8.93 -2.04 -7.67
CA THR A 113 -9.63 -2.46 -8.90
C THR A 113 -8.66 -2.77 -10.03
N SER A 114 -7.66 -1.91 -10.24
CA SER A 114 -6.62 -2.12 -11.24
C SER A 114 -5.71 -3.30 -10.88
N LEU A 115 -5.39 -3.47 -9.60
CA LEU A 115 -4.63 -4.60 -9.11
C LEU A 115 -5.38 -5.92 -9.34
N LEU A 116 -6.67 -5.98 -8.99
CA LEU A 116 -7.52 -7.16 -9.22
C LEU A 116 -7.54 -7.57 -10.69
N ALA A 117 -7.59 -6.60 -11.61
CA ALA A 117 -7.53 -6.87 -13.04
C ALA A 117 -6.20 -7.52 -13.48
N LEU A 118 -5.11 -7.27 -12.75
CA LEU A 118 -3.78 -7.85 -13.02
C LEU A 118 -3.56 -9.20 -12.33
N THR A 119 -4.07 -9.36 -11.12
CA THR A 119 -3.89 -10.59 -10.32
C THR A 119 -4.92 -11.65 -10.62
N GLY A 120 -6.11 -11.25 -11.04
CA GLY A 120 -7.23 -12.17 -11.30
C GLY A 120 -7.52 -13.04 -10.07
N SER A 121 -7.54 -14.35 -10.28
CA SER A 121 -7.76 -15.36 -9.23
C SER A 121 -6.47 -16.01 -8.72
N ASP A 122 -5.31 -15.34 -8.85
CA ASP A 122 -4.05 -15.89 -8.35
C ASP A 122 -4.16 -16.19 -6.84
N PRO A 123 -3.95 -17.46 -6.41
CA PRO A 123 -4.09 -17.85 -5.01
C PRO A 123 -3.04 -17.23 -4.08
N GLU A 124 -1.95 -16.69 -4.63
CA GLU A 124 -0.96 -15.95 -3.84
C GLU A 124 -1.44 -14.55 -3.46
N ASN A 125 -2.43 -14.00 -4.18
CA ASN A 125 -3.04 -12.71 -3.89
C ASN A 125 -4.57 -12.81 -3.94
N PRO A 126 -5.20 -13.46 -2.95
CA PRO A 126 -6.66 -13.52 -2.87
C PRO A 126 -7.19 -12.13 -2.51
N THR A 127 -7.57 -11.36 -3.53
CA THR A 127 -7.99 -9.97 -3.36
C THR A 127 -9.20 -9.86 -2.45
N LEU A 128 -9.08 -9.00 -1.43
CA LEU A 128 -10.18 -8.53 -0.60
C LEU A 128 -10.64 -7.18 -1.13
N ALA A 129 -11.63 -7.19 -2.03
CA ALA A 129 -12.11 -6.02 -2.78
C ALA A 129 -12.91 -5.05 -1.88
N LEU A 130 -12.24 -4.44 -0.90
CA LEU A 130 -12.78 -3.40 -0.03
C LEU A 130 -11.86 -2.17 -0.10
N PRO A 131 -12.30 -1.08 -0.76
CA PRO A 131 -11.52 0.14 -0.88
C PRO A 131 -11.11 0.70 0.47
N CYS A 132 -9.88 1.16 0.61
CA CYS A 132 -9.37 1.69 1.89
C CYS A 132 -10.19 2.89 2.39
N ARG A 133 -10.77 3.69 1.48
CA ARG A 133 -11.68 4.78 1.84
C ARG A 133 -12.89 4.32 2.63
N GLU A 134 -13.45 3.16 2.30
CA GLU A 134 -14.58 2.61 3.05
C GLU A 134 -14.18 2.20 4.46
N VAL A 135 -12.99 1.62 4.62
CA VAL A 135 -12.43 1.27 5.94
C VAL A 135 -12.30 2.54 6.78
N PHE A 136 -11.65 3.58 6.25
CA PHE A 136 -11.44 4.82 6.99
C PHE A 136 -12.74 5.60 7.27
N SER A 137 -13.75 5.52 6.40
CA SER A 137 -15.05 6.18 6.61
C SER A 137 -15.82 5.65 7.82
N ARG A 138 -15.47 4.46 8.31
CA ARG A 138 -16.06 3.84 9.50
C ARG A 138 -15.33 4.21 10.79
N GLY A 139 -14.19 4.88 10.68
CA GLY A 139 -13.39 5.31 11.83
C GLY A 139 -13.93 6.58 12.49
N GLN A 140 -13.58 6.77 13.75
CA GLN A 140 -13.90 7.99 14.50
C GLN A 140 -12.92 9.15 14.22
N ARG A 141 -11.82 8.84 13.55
CA ARG A 141 -10.76 9.79 13.19
C ARG A 141 -10.65 9.85 11.66
N PRO A 142 -10.59 11.06 11.07
CA PRO A 142 -10.42 11.20 9.64
C PRO A 142 -9.03 10.72 9.20
N VAL A 143 -8.96 10.09 8.03
CA VAL A 143 -7.73 9.79 7.30
C VAL A 143 -7.90 10.29 5.88
N ALA A 144 -7.06 11.23 5.45
CA ALA A 144 -7.09 11.72 4.08
C ALA A 144 -6.51 10.65 3.13
N VAL A 145 -7.20 10.38 2.02
CA VAL A 145 -6.78 9.37 1.04
C VAL A 145 -6.60 10.02 -0.32
N ILE A 146 -5.41 9.92 -0.87
CA ILE A 146 -5.01 10.46 -2.17
C ILE A 146 -4.55 9.31 -3.05
N GLY A 147 -5.20 9.13 -4.15
CA GLY A 147 -4.96 8.05 -5.12
C GLY A 147 -6.24 7.70 -5.87
N PRO A 148 -6.12 6.91 -6.94
CA PRO A 148 -4.88 6.37 -7.49
C PRO A 148 -4.02 7.44 -8.19
N LEU A 149 -2.69 7.24 -8.20
CA LEU A 149 -1.72 8.11 -8.84
C LEU A 149 -0.69 7.28 -9.61
N ARG A 150 -0.24 7.72 -10.78
CA ARG A 150 0.82 7.05 -11.56
C ARG A 150 0.53 5.56 -11.80
N GLU A 151 -0.74 5.19 -12.04
CA GLU A 151 -1.15 3.78 -12.17
C GLU A 151 -0.40 3.03 -13.28
N ASP A 152 -0.14 3.66 -14.43
CA ASP A 152 0.58 3.03 -15.53
C ASP A 152 2.02 2.66 -15.15
N GLU A 153 2.65 3.47 -14.32
CA GLU A 153 3.98 3.17 -13.78
C GLU A 153 3.91 2.06 -12.74
N ALA A 154 2.96 2.13 -11.83
CA ALA A 154 2.76 1.13 -10.79
C ALA A 154 2.46 -0.27 -11.38
N ARG A 155 1.72 -0.34 -12.48
CA ARG A 155 1.42 -1.60 -13.20
C ARG A 155 2.67 -2.35 -13.64
N ARG A 156 3.78 -1.67 -13.95
CA ARG A 156 4.99 -2.30 -14.51
C ARG A 156 5.55 -3.39 -13.60
N ALA A 157 5.55 -3.17 -12.30
CA ALA A 157 6.03 -4.16 -11.34
C ALA A 157 5.19 -5.46 -11.33
N HIS A 158 3.93 -5.38 -11.77
CA HIS A 158 2.98 -6.50 -11.76
C HIS A 158 2.90 -7.26 -13.08
N LEU A 159 3.28 -6.63 -14.21
CA LEU A 159 3.16 -7.27 -15.52
C LEU A 159 3.97 -8.56 -15.61
N GLY A 160 3.29 -9.69 -15.93
CA GLY A 160 3.91 -11.00 -16.05
C GLY A 160 4.43 -11.59 -14.72
N PHE A 161 4.02 -11.04 -13.59
CA PHE A 161 4.37 -11.59 -12.27
C PHE A 161 3.36 -12.62 -11.78
N TRP A 162 2.07 -12.33 -11.94
CA TRP A 162 0.97 -13.15 -11.46
C TRP A 162 0.70 -14.30 -12.43
N LYS A 163 0.39 -15.48 -11.90
CA LYS A 163 0.02 -16.63 -12.72
C LYS A 163 -1.37 -16.41 -13.29
N GLU A 164 -1.52 -16.65 -14.59
CA GLU A 164 -2.85 -16.79 -15.16
C GLU A 164 -3.55 -17.98 -14.50
N PRO A 165 -4.88 -17.89 -14.22
CA PRO A 165 -5.62 -19.04 -13.75
C PRO A 165 -5.44 -20.16 -14.77
N SER A 166 -4.96 -21.33 -14.31
CA SER A 166 -4.90 -22.54 -15.15
C SER A 166 -6.28 -22.75 -15.73
N GLN A 167 -6.40 -22.75 -17.06
CA GLN A 167 -7.65 -23.11 -17.72
C GLN A 167 -8.07 -24.47 -17.19
N PRO A 168 -9.35 -24.69 -16.82
CA PRO A 168 -9.80 -26.00 -16.44
C PRO A 168 -9.50 -26.97 -17.59
N ASP A 169 -8.86 -28.10 -17.28
CA ASP A 169 -8.56 -29.14 -18.25
C ASP A 169 -9.89 -29.70 -18.79
N LEU A 170 -10.29 -29.23 -19.98
CA LEU A 170 -11.48 -29.69 -20.68
C LEU A 170 -11.31 -31.08 -21.28
N SER A 171 -10.19 -31.78 -21.05
CA SER A 171 -9.92 -33.13 -21.58
C SER A 171 -10.55 -34.27 -20.76
N GLN A 172 -11.28 -33.95 -19.67
CA GLN A 172 -11.93 -34.96 -18.81
C GLN A 172 -13.47 -34.97 -18.93
N THR A 173 -14.03 -34.60 -20.08
CA THR A 173 -15.46 -34.83 -20.42
C THR A 173 -15.62 -35.86 -21.51
#